data_ffa267e42f0c3cc7124be8a9ceaec311
#
_entry.id   ffa267e42f0c3cc7124be8a9ceaec311
#
_cell.length_a   1.000
_cell.length_b   1.000
_cell.length_c   1.000
_cell.angle_alpha   90.00
_cell.angle_beta   90.00
_cell.angle_gamma   90.00
#
_symmetry.space_group_name_H-M   'P 1'
#
loop_
_entity.id
_entity.type
_entity.pdbx_description
1 polymer ?
#
loop_
_entity_poly.entity_id
_entity_poly.type
_entity_poly.pdbx_seq_one_letter_code
_entity_poly.pdbx_strand_id
1 'polypeptide(L)'
;MGISNIDVRKNFIPYSQTIKLISDAKESGKHLVFLPLQFSPETTIDYYIEDNRFSFYDELIENVLSEIDDSVTIIVKEHPDIYGFRTPKFYGKFINRKNVHLVDVSISASALIGLVDTVLVTGGGSTGAEAVAKNRNVISLGDAYYEFNNMVHVIKDFDHVRLWKNYLKKANYSEDEVFSFVRYILENTLDGPYDFVRSKRVNKVRDLENIKNIYENILQK
;
A
#
# COMPACT_ATOMS: atom_id res chain seq x y z
N MET A 1 -12.01 -23.29 24.31
CA MET A 1 -11.30 -22.30 25.14
C MET A 1 -11.40 -20.96 24.42
N GLY A 2 -12.19 -20.01 24.98
CA GLY A 2 -12.42 -18.72 24.38
C GLY A 2 -11.12 -17.91 24.35
N ILE A 3 -10.68 -17.53 23.16
CA ILE A 3 -9.68 -16.48 23.02
C ILE A 3 -10.39 -15.20 23.49
N SER A 4 -9.98 -14.69 24.65
CA SER A 4 -10.45 -13.42 25.17
C SER A 4 -10.33 -12.38 24.07
N ASN A 5 -11.42 -11.62 23.84
CA ASN A 5 -11.41 -10.43 22.99
C ASN A 5 -10.39 -9.44 23.58
N ILE A 6 -9.12 -9.61 23.20
CA ILE A 6 -8.15 -8.55 23.38
C ILE A 6 -8.67 -7.43 22.50
N ASP A 7 -9.09 -6.36 23.10
CA ASP A 7 -9.59 -5.17 22.38
C ASP A 7 -8.39 -4.57 21.62
N VAL A 8 -8.17 -5.11 20.43
CA VAL A 8 -7.05 -4.74 19.56
C VAL A 8 -7.07 -3.23 19.28
N ARG A 9 -8.24 -2.59 19.35
CA ARG A 9 -8.43 -1.16 19.11
C ARG A 9 -7.58 -0.27 20.02
N LYS A 10 -7.29 -0.72 21.24
CA LYS A 10 -6.45 0.03 22.20
C LYS A 10 -5.00 0.18 21.73
N ASN A 11 -4.58 -0.61 20.76
CA ASN A 11 -3.21 -0.59 20.24
C ASN A 11 -3.05 0.28 19.00
N PHE A 12 -4.15 0.84 18.47
CA PHE A 12 -4.11 1.76 17.33
C PHE A 12 -3.82 3.17 17.81
N ILE A 13 -2.77 3.75 17.27
CA ILE A 13 -2.28 5.08 17.67
C ILE A 13 -3.14 6.16 17.00
N PRO A 14 -3.75 7.07 17.76
CA PRO A 14 -4.55 8.16 17.21
C PRO A 14 -3.69 9.18 16.45
N TYR A 15 -4.34 10.01 15.63
CA TYR A 15 -3.68 10.96 14.74
C TYR A 15 -2.63 11.84 15.43
N SER A 16 -2.96 12.44 16.58
CA SER A 16 -2.03 13.34 17.29
C SER A 16 -0.75 12.63 17.73
N GLN A 17 -0.87 11.41 18.23
CA GLN A 17 0.28 10.60 18.61
C GLN A 17 1.07 10.11 17.38
N THR A 18 0.38 9.81 16.27
CA THR A 18 1.01 9.43 15.01
C THR A 18 1.90 10.56 14.47
N ILE A 19 1.43 11.80 14.49
CA ILE A 19 2.21 12.95 14.04
C ILE A 19 3.44 13.15 14.91
N LYS A 20 3.29 13.07 16.24
CA LYS A 20 4.42 13.17 17.16
C LYS A 20 5.47 12.08 16.89
N LEU A 21 5.04 10.83 16.76
CA LEU A 21 5.90 9.69 16.45
C LEU A 21 6.69 9.88 15.16
N ILE A 22 6.03 10.38 14.11
CA ILE A 22 6.67 10.69 12.83
C ILE A 22 7.72 11.80 12.99
N SER A 23 7.43 12.86 13.77
CA SER A 23 8.39 13.93 14.07
C SER A 23 9.60 13.39 14.81
N ASP A 24 9.37 12.65 15.90
CA ASP A 24 10.44 12.06 16.73
C ASP A 24 11.34 11.11 15.90
N ALA A 25 10.76 10.33 15.01
CA ALA A 25 11.50 9.44 14.11
C ALA A 25 12.36 10.22 13.10
N LYS A 26 11.83 11.30 12.52
CA LYS A 26 12.60 12.19 11.62
C LYS A 26 13.77 12.87 12.34
N GLU A 27 13.54 13.39 13.53
CA GLU A 27 14.55 14.03 14.35
C GLU A 27 15.66 13.04 14.74
N SER A 28 15.31 11.77 14.93
CA SER A 28 16.26 10.68 15.19
C SER A 28 16.97 10.15 13.94
N GLY A 29 16.70 10.72 12.75
CA GLY A 29 17.33 10.30 11.50
C GLY A 29 16.86 8.94 10.98
N LYS A 30 15.76 8.41 11.47
CA LYS A 30 15.20 7.13 11.01
C LYS A 30 14.51 7.27 9.67
N HIS A 31 14.59 6.22 8.85
CA HIS A 31 13.83 6.13 7.61
C HIS A 31 12.36 5.76 7.91
N LEU A 32 11.45 6.58 7.43
CA LEU A 32 10.01 6.39 7.64
C LEU A 32 9.40 5.61 6.48
N VAL A 33 8.76 4.49 6.82
CA VAL A 33 8.06 3.63 5.86
C VAL A 33 6.57 3.57 6.19
N PHE A 34 5.72 3.79 5.20
CA PHE A 34 4.29 3.53 5.32
C PHE A 34 3.96 2.18 4.70
N LEU A 35 3.36 1.30 5.49
CA LEU A 35 2.85 -0.02 5.08
C LEU A 35 1.31 0.00 5.18
N PRO A 36 0.59 0.33 4.11
CA PRO A 36 -0.85 0.10 4.05
C PRO A 36 -1.11 -1.41 3.96
N LEU A 37 -1.89 -1.94 4.90
CA LEU A 37 -2.32 -3.33 4.83
C LEU A 37 -3.36 -3.49 3.73
N GLN A 38 -3.13 -4.45 2.86
CA GLN A 38 -3.99 -4.73 1.73
C GLN A 38 -5.25 -5.50 2.17
N PHE A 39 -6.35 -5.29 1.48
CA PHE A 39 -7.50 -6.17 1.57
C PHE A 39 -7.08 -7.55 1.05
N SER A 40 -7.28 -8.61 1.86
CA SER A 40 -6.95 -9.97 1.47
C SER A 40 -8.03 -10.92 2.00
N PRO A 41 -8.58 -11.83 1.18
CA PRO A 41 -8.25 -12.05 -0.23
C PRO A 41 -8.76 -10.92 -1.15
N GLU A 42 -7.97 -10.55 -2.16
CA GLU A 42 -8.34 -9.53 -3.15
C GLU A 42 -7.70 -9.84 -4.51
N THR A 43 -8.41 -9.50 -5.58
CA THR A 43 -8.00 -9.71 -6.97
C THR A 43 -6.59 -9.20 -7.27
N THR A 44 -6.19 -8.09 -6.70
CA THR A 44 -4.87 -7.48 -6.93
C THR A 44 -3.70 -8.30 -6.39
N ILE A 45 -3.93 -9.16 -5.39
CA ILE A 45 -2.91 -10.06 -4.86
C ILE A 45 -3.11 -11.47 -5.44
N ASP A 46 -4.35 -11.95 -5.47
CA ASP A 46 -4.62 -13.37 -5.74
C ASP A 46 -4.57 -13.71 -7.24
N TYR A 47 -4.74 -12.73 -8.14
CA TYR A 47 -4.85 -12.98 -9.58
C TYR A 47 -3.86 -12.22 -10.47
N TYR A 48 -3.28 -11.11 -10.00
CA TYR A 48 -2.39 -10.29 -10.83
C TYR A 48 -0.90 -10.46 -10.50
N ILE A 49 -0.55 -11.09 -9.38
CA ILE A 49 0.83 -11.35 -9.01
C ILE A 49 1.22 -12.73 -9.54
N GLU A 50 2.32 -12.81 -10.30
CA GLU A 50 2.79 -14.08 -10.89
C GLU A 50 3.19 -15.11 -9.83
N ASP A 51 3.89 -14.68 -8.79
CA ASP A 51 4.26 -15.57 -7.68
C ASP A 51 3.11 -15.66 -6.68
N ASN A 52 2.35 -16.75 -6.74
CA ASN A 52 1.18 -16.99 -5.89
C ASN A 52 1.48 -17.04 -4.39
N ARG A 53 2.76 -17.15 -3.98
CA ARG A 53 3.17 -17.12 -2.58
C ARG A 53 2.88 -15.78 -1.92
N PHE A 54 2.75 -14.70 -2.67
CA PHE A 54 2.31 -13.40 -2.14
C PHE A 54 0.89 -13.43 -1.57
N SER A 55 0.05 -14.39 -1.96
CA SER A 55 -1.28 -14.60 -1.38
C SER A 55 -1.24 -15.12 0.07
N PHE A 56 -0.11 -15.70 0.50
CA PHE A 56 0.12 -16.06 1.91
C PHE A 56 0.45 -14.80 2.73
N TYR A 57 -0.53 -13.94 2.85
CA TYR A 57 -0.38 -12.57 3.37
C TYR A 57 0.24 -12.52 4.78
N ASP A 58 -0.08 -13.48 5.64
CA ASP A 58 0.48 -13.61 6.99
C ASP A 58 1.99 -13.83 6.96
N GLU A 59 2.47 -14.66 6.04
CA GLU A 59 3.89 -14.98 5.86
C GLU A 59 4.62 -13.81 5.17
N LEU A 60 3.99 -13.18 4.19
CA LEU A 60 4.49 -11.98 3.54
C LEU A 60 4.81 -10.89 4.57
N ILE A 61 3.86 -10.60 5.45
CA ILE A 61 4.04 -9.60 6.51
C ILE A 61 5.16 -10.01 7.48
N GLU A 62 5.25 -11.30 7.86
CA GLU A 62 6.37 -11.75 8.72
C GLU A 62 7.73 -11.55 8.05
N ASN A 63 7.85 -11.84 6.75
CA ASN A 63 9.10 -11.62 6.01
C ASN A 63 9.47 -10.13 5.97
N VAL A 64 8.50 -9.23 5.80
CA VAL A 64 8.74 -7.79 5.89
C VAL A 64 9.23 -7.39 7.28
N LEU A 65 8.54 -7.85 8.32
CA LEU A 65 8.80 -7.47 9.69
C LEU A 65 10.10 -8.06 10.26
N SER A 66 10.59 -9.18 9.70
CA SER A 66 11.83 -9.82 10.15
C SER A 66 13.07 -8.95 9.92
N GLU A 67 13.01 -8.05 8.95
CA GLU A 67 14.14 -7.23 8.52
C GLU A 67 14.18 -5.85 9.20
N ILE A 68 13.25 -5.56 10.12
CA ILE A 68 13.18 -4.25 10.79
C ILE A 68 14.22 -4.14 11.87
N ASP A 69 14.99 -3.07 11.83
CA ASP A 69 15.97 -2.68 12.85
C ASP A 69 15.73 -1.23 13.34
N ASP A 70 16.69 -0.68 14.08
CA ASP A 70 16.57 0.66 14.66
C ASP A 70 16.72 1.80 13.64
N SER A 71 17.12 1.52 12.40
CA SER A 71 17.26 2.52 11.33
C SER A 71 15.93 2.88 10.67
N VAL A 72 14.90 2.05 10.85
CA VAL A 72 13.59 2.18 10.17
C VAL A 72 12.47 2.33 11.20
N THR A 73 11.50 3.17 10.88
CA THR A 73 10.21 3.22 11.58
C THR A 73 9.09 2.94 10.59
N ILE A 74 8.26 1.94 10.88
CA ILE A 74 7.13 1.55 10.02
C ILE A 74 5.82 2.03 10.62
N ILE A 75 5.08 2.79 9.82
CA ILE A 75 3.71 3.20 10.09
C ILE A 75 2.78 2.23 9.35
N VAL A 76 2.04 1.43 10.08
CA VAL A 76 1.13 0.41 9.54
C VAL A 76 -0.30 0.90 9.67
N LYS A 77 -1.05 0.87 8.58
CA LYS A 77 -2.47 1.24 8.58
C LYS A 77 -3.32 0.12 7.99
N GLU A 78 -4.36 -0.27 8.72
CA GLU A 78 -5.32 -1.26 8.24
C GLU A 78 -6.23 -0.68 7.14
N HIS A 79 -6.65 -1.55 6.23
CA HIS A 79 -7.67 -1.19 5.24
C HIS A 79 -9.02 -0.95 5.94
N PRO A 80 -9.73 0.16 5.65
CA PRO A 80 -10.96 0.51 6.36
C PRO A 80 -12.03 -0.60 6.30
N ASP A 81 -12.17 -1.25 5.15
CA ASP A 81 -13.21 -2.26 4.92
C ASP A 81 -12.91 -3.60 5.59
N ILE A 82 -11.66 -3.83 6.03
CA ILE A 82 -11.28 -5.08 6.70
C ILE A 82 -11.01 -4.89 8.20
N TYR A 83 -11.15 -3.67 8.68
CA TYR A 83 -10.94 -3.35 10.08
C TYR A 83 -11.85 -4.16 11.00
N GLY A 84 -11.22 -4.93 11.90
CA GLY A 84 -11.93 -5.82 12.82
C GLY A 84 -12.18 -7.24 12.28
N PHE A 85 -11.84 -7.55 11.03
CA PHE A 85 -11.96 -8.90 10.47
C PHE A 85 -10.70 -9.75 10.65
N ARG A 86 -9.52 -9.13 10.78
CA ARG A 86 -8.30 -9.87 11.04
C ARG A 86 -8.23 -10.34 12.48
N THR A 87 -7.53 -11.45 12.70
CA THR A 87 -7.40 -12.05 14.03
C THR A 87 -6.52 -11.19 14.96
N PRO A 88 -6.74 -11.24 16.29
CA PRO A 88 -5.82 -10.62 17.25
C PRO A 88 -4.37 -11.09 17.09
N LYS A 89 -4.16 -12.34 16.68
CA LYS A 89 -2.83 -12.90 16.39
C LYS A 89 -2.13 -12.15 15.25
N PHE A 90 -2.87 -11.79 14.20
CA PHE A 90 -2.33 -11.00 13.09
C PHE A 90 -1.83 -9.62 13.56
N TYR A 91 -2.65 -8.88 14.29
CA TYR A 91 -2.24 -7.58 14.83
C TYR A 91 -1.13 -7.67 15.86
N GLY A 92 -1.04 -8.79 16.59
CA GLY A 92 0.04 -9.07 17.53
C GLY A 92 1.44 -9.04 16.91
N LYS A 93 1.54 -9.28 15.59
CA LYS A 93 2.80 -9.19 14.83
C LYS A 93 3.40 -7.77 14.86
N PHE A 94 2.57 -6.76 14.93
CA PHE A 94 2.98 -5.35 14.90
C PHE A 94 3.19 -4.76 16.30
N ILE A 95 2.32 -5.11 17.25
CA ILE A 95 2.19 -4.45 18.55
C ILE A 95 3.44 -4.61 19.42
N ASN A 96 4.14 -5.73 19.28
CA ASN A 96 5.28 -6.07 20.13
C ASN A 96 6.64 -5.63 19.54
N ARG A 97 6.63 -4.78 18.51
CA ARG A 97 7.85 -4.31 17.83
C ARG A 97 8.05 -2.82 18.05
N LYS A 98 9.22 -2.44 18.63
CA LYS A 98 9.55 -1.06 19.00
C LYS A 98 9.42 -0.05 17.87
N ASN A 99 9.73 -0.45 16.62
CA ASN A 99 9.79 0.44 15.47
C ASN A 99 8.60 0.22 14.49
N VAL A 100 7.53 -0.43 14.94
CA VAL A 100 6.34 -0.72 14.14
C VAL A 100 5.11 -0.19 14.88
N HIS A 101 4.34 0.63 14.20
CA HIS A 101 3.24 1.35 14.82
C HIS A 101 1.95 1.21 14.00
N LEU A 102 0.96 0.55 14.58
CA LEU A 102 -0.40 0.51 14.03
C LEU A 102 -1.08 1.84 14.30
N VAL A 103 -1.50 2.51 13.24
CA VAL A 103 -2.20 3.79 13.35
C VAL A 103 -3.69 3.65 13.11
N ASP A 104 -4.46 4.60 13.65
CA ASP A 104 -5.91 4.59 13.54
C ASP A 104 -6.37 4.55 12.08
N VAL A 105 -7.34 3.68 11.81
CA VAL A 105 -7.88 3.44 10.47
C VAL A 105 -8.54 4.67 9.84
N SER A 106 -9.00 5.61 10.65
CA SER A 106 -9.60 6.87 10.19
C SER A 106 -8.59 7.86 9.61
N ILE A 107 -7.28 7.67 9.87
CA ILE A 107 -6.24 8.53 9.32
C ILE A 107 -6.18 8.32 7.80
N SER A 108 -6.20 9.40 7.04
CA SER A 108 -6.08 9.34 5.59
C SER A 108 -4.76 8.72 5.15
N ALA A 109 -4.79 7.69 4.29
CA ALA A 109 -3.60 7.13 3.67
C ALA A 109 -2.82 8.20 2.88
N SER A 110 -3.55 9.07 2.17
CA SER A 110 -2.98 10.21 1.43
C SER A 110 -2.18 11.17 2.31
N ALA A 111 -2.65 11.41 3.54
CA ALA A 111 -1.92 12.23 4.52
C ALA A 111 -0.63 11.53 4.99
N LEU A 112 -0.71 10.22 5.28
CA LEU A 112 0.46 9.43 5.69
C LEU A 112 1.54 9.37 4.59
N ILE A 113 1.13 9.18 3.33
CA ILE A 113 2.05 9.20 2.18
C ILE A 113 2.85 10.51 2.16
N GLY A 114 2.23 11.65 2.43
CA GLY A 114 2.91 12.95 2.47
C GLY A 114 3.95 13.09 3.59
N LEU A 115 3.92 12.23 4.60
CA LEU A 115 4.75 12.34 5.80
C LEU A 115 5.91 11.35 5.85
N VAL A 116 5.94 10.33 5.01
CA VAL A 116 6.96 9.27 5.02
C VAL A 116 7.97 9.41 3.89
N ASP A 117 9.07 8.67 3.96
CA ASP A 117 10.11 8.63 2.94
C ASP A 117 9.80 7.57 1.87
N THR A 118 9.31 6.41 2.29
CA THR A 118 9.00 5.26 1.43
C THR A 118 7.60 4.73 1.71
N VAL A 119 6.90 4.31 0.66
CA VAL A 119 5.65 3.54 0.76
C VAL A 119 5.92 2.12 0.29
N LEU A 120 5.70 1.15 1.18
CA LEU A 120 5.84 -0.28 0.93
C LEU A 120 4.46 -0.86 0.73
N VAL A 121 4.11 -1.20 -0.50
CA VAL A 121 2.79 -1.72 -0.86
C VAL A 121 2.85 -3.21 -1.23
N THR A 122 1.71 -3.87 -1.19
CA THR A 122 1.55 -5.24 -1.67
C THR A 122 0.67 -5.22 -2.91
N GLY A 123 1.28 -5.53 -4.07
CA GLY A 123 0.57 -5.61 -5.35
C GLY A 123 0.05 -4.28 -5.89
N GLY A 124 -0.90 -4.37 -6.80
CA GLY A 124 -1.36 -3.29 -7.67
C GLY A 124 -2.38 -2.30 -7.12
N GLY A 125 -2.48 -2.12 -5.80
CA GLY A 125 -3.38 -1.12 -5.21
C GLY A 125 -2.97 0.33 -5.55
N SER A 126 -3.94 1.25 -5.62
CA SER A 126 -3.72 2.65 -6.03
C SER A 126 -2.78 3.46 -5.13
N THR A 127 -2.53 3.00 -3.91
CA THR A 127 -1.69 3.70 -2.92
C THR A 127 -0.25 3.91 -3.41
N GLY A 128 0.31 2.93 -4.15
CA GLY A 128 1.65 3.05 -4.72
C GLY A 128 1.71 4.12 -5.81
N ALA A 129 0.74 4.15 -6.72
CA ALA A 129 0.66 5.18 -7.76
C ALA A 129 0.50 6.59 -7.16
N GLU A 130 -0.34 6.74 -6.13
CA GLU A 130 -0.47 8.01 -5.40
C GLU A 130 0.84 8.43 -4.73
N ALA A 131 1.60 7.47 -4.20
CA ALA A 131 2.88 7.76 -3.55
C ALA A 131 3.93 8.27 -4.55
N VAL A 132 4.03 7.67 -5.74
CA VAL A 132 4.89 8.17 -6.81
C VAL A 132 4.49 9.59 -7.21
N ALA A 133 3.20 9.84 -7.43
CA ALA A 133 2.69 11.17 -7.78
C ALA A 133 2.98 12.23 -6.70
N LYS A 134 3.16 11.81 -5.45
CA LYS A 134 3.58 12.67 -4.33
C LYS A 134 5.09 12.69 -4.10
N ASN A 135 5.87 12.26 -5.05
CA ASN A 135 7.33 12.21 -4.98
C ASN A 135 7.81 11.42 -3.75
N ARG A 136 7.31 10.17 -3.60
CA ARG A 136 7.75 9.24 -2.59
C ARG A 136 8.41 8.02 -3.23
N ASN A 137 9.40 7.45 -2.55
CA ASN A 137 9.92 6.16 -2.95
C ASN A 137 8.86 5.09 -2.77
N VAL A 138 8.71 4.21 -3.76
CA VAL A 138 7.74 3.11 -3.73
C VAL A 138 8.45 1.78 -3.92
N ILE A 139 8.14 0.85 -3.02
CA ILE A 139 8.54 -0.54 -3.12
C ILE A 139 7.24 -1.35 -3.20
N SER A 140 7.06 -2.11 -4.27
CA SER A 140 5.94 -3.02 -4.43
C SER A 140 6.38 -4.46 -4.17
N LEU A 141 5.68 -5.11 -3.27
CA LEU A 141 5.79 -6.55 -3.02
C LEU A 141 4.79 -7.26 -3.95
N GLY A 142 5.31 -7.79 -5.06
CA GLY A 142 4.53 -8.31 -6.19
C GLY A 142 4.27 -7.27 -7.27
N ASP A 143 3.73 -7.75 -8.38
CA ASP A 143 3.51 -6.96 -9.59
C ASP A 143 2.61 -5.74 -9.36
N ALA A 144 2.93 -4.64 -10.04
CA ALA A 144 2.21 -3.39 -9.94
C ALA A 144 1.96 -2.80 -11.33
N TYR A 145 0.69 -2.46 -11.64
CA TYR A 145 0.32 -1.85 -12.93
C TYR A 145 0.97 -0.48 -13.17
N TYR A 146 1.48 0.13 -12.11
CA TYR A 146 2.17 1.43 -12.13
C TYR A 146 3.71 1.27 -12.08
N GLU A 147 4.25 0.11 -12.42
CA GLU A 147 5.70 -0.07 -12.61
C GLU A 147 6.17 0.87 -13.74
N PHE A 148 7.01 1.84 -13.40
CA PHE A 148 7.46 2.86 -14.33
C PHE A 148 8.90 3.27 -14.05
N ASN A 149 9.78 3.00 -15.01
CA ASN A 149 11.20 3.31 -14.91
C ASN A 149 11.80 2.90 -13.54
N ASN A 150 12.61 3.78 -12.95
CA ASN A 150 13.22 3.56 -11.63
C ASN A 150 12.42 4.20 -10.47
N MET A 151 11.17 4.60 -10.72
CA MET A 151 10.34 5.27 -9.71
C MET A 151 9.64 4.28 -8.77
N VAL A 152 9.40 3.06 -9.24
CA VAL A 152 8.84 1.97 -8.45
C VAL A 152 9.81 0.79 -8.48
N HIS A 153 10.19 0.32 -7.30
CA HIS A 153 10.95 -0.92 -7.20
C HIS A 153 9.99 -2.08 -6.94
N VAL A 154 9.93 -3.04 -7.87
CA VAL A 154 9.04 -4.20 -7.77
C VAL A 154 9.83 -5.44 -7.37
N ILE A 155 9.44 -6.06 -6.27
CA ILE A 155 9.97 -7.36 -5.82
C ILE A 155 9.01 -8.45 -6.30
N LYS A 156 9.33 -9.09 -7.41
CA LYS A 156 8.46 -10.09 -8.07
C LYS A 156 8.60 -11.50 -7.50
N ASP A 157 9.71 -11.80 -6.86
CA ASP A 157 9.99 -13.09 -6.27
C ASP A 157 9.81 -13.03 -4.75
N PHE A 158 9.01 -13.93 -4.20
CA PHE A 158 8.71 -13.98 -2.78
C PHE A 158 9.95 -14.22 -1.91
N ASP A 159 10.93 -14.96 -2.41
CA ASP A 159 12.19 -15.23 -1.68
C ASP A 159 13.02 -13.96 -1.50
N HIS A 160 12.81 -12.95 -2.34
CA HIS A 160 13.46 -11.65 -2.26
C HIS A 160 12.73 -10.62 -1.40
N VAL A 161 11.56 -10.94 -0.84
CA VAL A 161 10.80 -10.02 0.03
C VAL A 161 11.66 -9.49 1.17
N ARG A 162 12.49 -10.32 1.78
CA ARG A 162 13.39 -9.91 2.87
C ARG A 162 14.44 -8.87 2.47
N LEU A 163 14.66 -8.68 1.19
CA LEU A 163 15.63 -7.70 0.68
C LEU A 163 15.04 -6.28 0.52
N TRP A 164 13.75 -6.08 0.86
CA TRP A 164 13.05 -4.82 0.64
C TRP A 164 13.77 -3.59 1.21
N LYS A 165 14.49 -3.73 2.33
CA LYS A 165 15.26 -2.65 2.94
C LYS A 165 16.40 -2.13 2.06
N ASN A 166 16.93 -2.95 1.17
CA ASN A 166 18.01 -2.56 0.26
C ASN A 166 17.57 -1.49 -0.75
N TYR A 167 16.25 -1.30 -0.91
CA TYR A 167 15.65 -0.37 -1.86
C TYR A 167 15.12 0.90 -1.18
N LEU A 168 15.39 1.06 0.12
CA LEU A 168 15.04 2.29 0.83
C LEU A 168 15.86 3.46 0.33
N LYS A 169 15.16 4.51 -0.07
CA LYS A 169 15.76 5.79 -0.48
C LYS A 169 14.77 6.92 -0.21
N LYS A 170 15.28 8.15 -0.15
CA LYS A 170 14.43 9.33 -0.26
C LYS A 170 14.24 9.61 -1.74
N ALA A 171 12.99 9.70 -2.18
CA ALA A 171 12.70 10.10 -3.55
C ALA A 171 13.17 11.53 -3.79
N ASN A 172 13.71 11.76 -4.97
CA ASN A 172 14.13 13.07 -5.46
C ASN A 172 13.87 13.15 -6.96
N TYR A 173 12.62 12.87 -7.34
CA TYR A 173 12.19 12.93 -8.72
C TYR A 173 11.92 14.39 -9.09
N SER A 174 12.31 14.81 -10.29
CA SER A 174 11.95 16.09 -10.84
C SER A 174 10.45 16.17 -11.14
N GLU A 175 9.93 17.38 -11.27
CA GLU A 175 8.52 17.58 -11.66
C GLU A 175 8.21 16.92 -13.03
N ASP A 176 9.15 16.95 -13.97
CA ASP A 176 9.00 16.32 -15.29
C ASP A 176 8.92 14.81 -15.21
N GLU A 177 9.70 14.18 -14.32
CA GLU A 177 9.63 12.73 -14.09
C GLU A 177 8.29 12.35 -13.49
N VAL A 178 7.81 13.07 -12.45
CA VAL A 178 6.51 12.84 -11.85
C VAL A 178 5.39 13.07 -12.87
N PHE A 179 5.48 14.12 -13.68
CA PHE A 179 4.51 14.38 -14.73
C PHE A 179 4.49 13.26 -15.78
N SER A 180 5.67 12.78 -16.19
CA SER A 180 5.78 11.65 -17.12
C SER A 180 5.16 10.37 -16.58
N PHE A 181 5.33 10.10 -15.28
CA PHE A 181 4.66 8.99 -14.61
C PHE A 181 3.13 9.15 -14.63
N VAL A 182 2.61 10.32 -14.24
CA VAL A 182 1.16 10.57 -14.23
C VAL A 182 0.59 10.43 -15.64
N ARG A 183 1.29 10.95 -16.64
CA ARG A 183 0.92 10.81 -18.05
C ARG A 183 0.88 9.35 -18.48
N TYR A 184 1.91 8.55 -18.12
CA TYR A 184 1.93 7.12 -18.38
C TYR A 184 0.70 6.41 -17.80
N ILE A 185 0.32 6.70 -16.56
CA ILE A 185 -0.88 6.12 -15.94
C ILE A 185 -2.13 6.51 -16.75
N LEU A 186 -2.30 7.78 -17.09
CA LEU A 186 -3.47 8.26 -17.82
C LEU A 186 -3.57 7.68 -19.24
N GLU A 187 -2.44 7.53 -19.93
CA GLU A 187 -2.41 6.98 -21.29
C GLU A 187 -2.64 5.45 -21.33
N ASN A 188 -2.37 4.76 -20.21
CA ASN A 188 -2.57 3.31 -20.09
C ASN A 188 -3.81 2.91 -19.27
N THR A 189 -4.65 3.88 -18.91
CA THR A 189 -5.95 3.62 -18.28
C THR A 189 -7.08 3.87 -19.28
N LEU A 190 -8.18 3.16 -19.07
CA LEU A 190 -9.41 3.34 -19.86
C LEU A 190 -10.40 4.15 -19.04
N ASP A 191 -11.08 5.08 -19.70
CA ASP A 191 -12.20 5.80 -19.09
C ASP A 191 -13.33 4.85 -18.76
N GLY A 192 -13.74 4.81 -17.50
CA GLY A 192 -14.88 4.00 -17.07
C GLY A 192 -14.99 3.89 -15.56
N PRO A 193 -16.14 3.49 -15.07
CA PRO A 193 -16.31 3.22 -13.66
C PRO A 193 -15.58 1.93 -13.29
N TYR A 194 -14.71 2.03 -12.32
CA TYR A 194 -13.96 0.90 -11.76
C TYR A 194 -14.87 0.00 -10.90
N ASP A 195 -15.82 0.60 -10.16
CA ASP A 195 -16.70 -0.10 -9.23
C ASP A 195 -18.13 0.45 -9.29
N PHE A 196 -19.02 -0.30 -9.93
CA PHE A 196 -20.44 0.06 -10.06
C PHE A 196 -21.21 0.02 -8.73
N VAL A 197 -20.77 -0.83 -7.81
CA VAL A 197 -21.51 -1.08 -6.57
C VAL A 197 -21.32 0.04 -5.56
N ARG A 198 -20.12 0.64 -5.53
CA ARG A 198 -19.74 1.68 -4.57
C ARG A 198 -19.93 3.10 -5.08
N SER A 199 -20.02 3.28 -6.39
CA SER A 199 -20.17 4.60 -7.00
C SER A 199 -21.59 5.13 -6.85
N LYS A 200 -21.81 6.04 -5.90
CA LYS A 200 -23.08 6.79 -5.75
C LYS A 200 -23.31 7.81 -6.88
N ARG A 201 -22.36 7.98 -7.81
CA ARG A 201 -22.38 9.01 -8.87
C ARG A 201 -22.48 8.41 -10.28
N VAL A 202 -22.96 7.19 -10.40
CA VAL A 202 -23.03 6.49 -11.69
C VAL A 202 -24.12 7.12 -12.57
N ASN A 203 -23.70 7.70 -13.68
CA ASN A 203 -24.62 8.00 -14.79
C ASN A 203 -24.74 6.74 -15.65
N LYS A 204 -25.75 5.93 -15.40
CA LYS A 204 -25.93 4.59 -15.98
C LYS A 204 -25.75 4.52 -17.51
N VAL A 205 -26.16 5.55 -18.24
CA VAL A 205 -26.04 5.56 -19.71
C VAL A 205 -24.59 5.76 -20.13
N ARG A 206 -23.90 6.74 -19.58
CA ARG A 206 -22.50 7.04 -19.87
C ARG A 206 -21.58 5.88 -19.47
N ASP A 207 -21.90 5.24 -18.36
CA ASP A 207 -21.08 4.14 -17.84
C ASP A 207 -21.23 2.88 -18.68
N LEU A 208 -22.40 2.60 -19.25
CA LEU A 208 -22.61 1.51 -20.19
C LEU A 208 -21.86 1.76 -21.52
N GLU A 209 -21.84 3.00 -22.02
CA GLU A 209 -21.05 3.36 -23.20
C GLU A 209 -19.54 3.17 -22.93
N ASN A 210 -19.07 3.59 -21.78
CA ASN A 210 -17.66 3.41 -21.40
C ASN A 210 -17.28 1.92 -21.27
N ILE A 211 -18.14 1.08 -20.70
CA ILE A 211 -17.92 -0.37 -20.65
C ILE A 211 -17.87 -0.96 -22.06
N LYS A 212 -18.78 -0.56 -22.93
CA LYS A 212 -18.76 -1.01 -24.33
C LYS A 212 -17.42 -0.65 -24.98
N ASN A 213 -16.97 0.59 -24.82
CA ASN A 213 -15.69 1.06 -25.37
C ASN A 213 -14.49 0.28 -24.79
N ILE A 214 -14.52 -0.06 -23.49
CA ILE A 214 -13.51 -0.91 -22.85
C ILE A 214 -13.47 -2.28 -23.52
N TYR A 215 -14.63 -2.93 -23.68
CA TYR A 215 -14.73 -4.23 -24.33
C TYR A 215 -14.25 -4.20 -25.78
N GLU A 216 -14.64 -3.22 -26.55
CA GLU A 216 -14.21 -3.05 -27.95
C GLU A 216 -12.70 -2.85 -28.08
N ASN A 217 -12.09 -2.09 -27.17
CA ASN A 217 -10.64 -1.87 -27.15
C ASN A 217 -9.86 -3.14 -26.72
N ILE A 218 -10.42 -3.98 -25.84
CA ILE A 218 -9.78 -5.25 -25.44
C ILE A 218 -9.84 -6.27 -26.59
N LEU A 219 -10.94 -6.32 -27.34
CA LEU A 219 -11.12 -7.27 -28.43
C LEU A 219 -10.36 -6.91 -29.73
N GLN A 220 -9.86 -5.69 -29.84
CA GLN A 220 -9.06 -5.22 -30.98
C GLN A 220 -7.54 -5.39 -30.81
N LYS A 221 -7.10 -5.84 -29.65
CA LYS A 221 -5.70 -6.19 -29.34
C LYS A 221 -5.50 -7.70 -29.37
#